data_1b523b16480f48de6d94b0bcb4c88568
#
_entry.id   1b523b16480f48de6d94b0bcb4c88568
#
_cell.length_a   1.000
_cell.length_b   1.000
_cell.length_c   1.000
_cell.angle_alpha   90.00
_cell.angle_beta   90.00
_cell.angle_gamma   90.00
#
_symmetry.space_group_name_H-M   'P 1'
#
loop_
_entity.id
_entity.type
_entity.pdbx_description
1 polymer ?
#
loop_
_entity_poly.entity_id
_entity_poly.type
_entity_poly.pdbx_seq_one_letter_code
_entity_poly.pdbx_strand_id
1 'polypeptide(L)'
;TNRIEAGNRGFGSTDLDHFLESASDKMIPEQELEHELEILKNALRLSSVQARDCLVPRNEVVAVSKDTSIDEIRDLFTSTGLSKIVIYEEDIDNIIGYCHVKDLFSLPKSINKIVLPTFYIPEPMAGDVLLKQFMRRRRYLAVVLDEFGGTAGILTMEDIVEELLGEIEDEHDVDILTEEEIGNNTWLLSARHDVEHLNDKFNLNLPLDDAYETLGGLIIHMI
;
A
#
# COMPACT_ATOMS: atom_id res chain seq x y z
N THR A 1 -51.71 -1.88 -15.00
CA THR A 1 -50.45 -2.63 -14.86
C THR A 1 -49.29 -1.70 -15.22
N ASN A 2 -48.83 -0.86 -14.27
CA ASN A 2 -47.65 -0.03 -14.45
C ASN A 2 -46.47 -0.75 -13.84
N ARG A 3 -45.57 -1.27 -14.69
CA ARG A 3 -44.22 -1.68 -14.30
C ARG A 3 -43.38 -0.43 -14.22
N ILE A 4 -42.94 -0.08 -13.03
CA ILE A 4 -41.87 0.91 -12.79
C ILE A 4 -40.57 0.18 -13.10
N GLU A 5 -39.93 0.52 -14.22
CA GLU A 5 -38.52 0.16 -14.47
C GLU A 5 -37.64 0.94 -13.51
N ALA A 6 -37.08 0.27 -12.52
CA ALA A 6 -36.00 0.77 -11.69
C ALA A 6 -34.75 0.83 -12.57
N GLY A 7 -34.51 1.96 -13.20
CA GLY A 7 -33.26 2.26 -13.89
C GLY A 7 -32.12 2.27 -12.86
N ASN A 8 -31.14 1.40 -13.08
CA ASN A 8 -29.86 1.37 -12.38
C ASN A 8 -29.10 2.67 -12.76
N ARG A 9 -29.36 3.78 -12.06
CA ARG A 9 -28.55 5.00 -12.16
C ARG A 9 -27.29 4.76 -11.35
N GLY A 10 -26.20 4.51 -12.02
CA GLY A 10 -24.88 4.54 -11.39
C GLY A 10 -24.66 5.92 -10.75
N PHE A 11 -24.02 5.94 -9.59
CA PHE A 11 -23.61 7.16 -8.89
C PHE A 11 -22.69 7.95 -9.83
N GLY A 12 -23.06 9.18 -10.17
CA GLY A 12 -22.36 10.02 -11.14
C GLY A 12 -21.85 11.32 -10.51
N SER A 13 -21.07 12.08 -11.27
CA SER A 13 -20.52 13.37 -10.83
C SER A 13 -21.57 14.35 -10.28
N THR A 14 -22.80 14.30 -10.80
CA THR A 14 -23.93 15.14 -10.36
C THR A 14 -24.42 14.75 -8.96
N ASP A 15 -24.35 13.48 -8.61
CA ASP A 15 -24.70 12.98 -7.28
C ASP A 15 -23.61 13.38 -6.25
N LEU A 16 -22.36 13.50 -6.70
CA LEU A 16 -21.24 14.01 -5.92
C LEU A 16 -21.43 15.49 -5.60
N ASP A 17 -21.81 16.33 -6.58
CA ASP A 17 -22.05 17.75 -6.38
C ASP A 17 -23.17 17.97 -5.34
N HIS A 18 -24.26 17.19 -5.40
CA HIS A 18 -25.34 17.21 -4.42
C HIS A 18 -24.91 16.75 -3.02
N PHE A 19 -23.98 15.77 -2.94
CA PHE A 19 -23.43 15.33 -1.68
C PHE A 19 -22.54 16.41 -1.06
N LEU A 20 -21.72 17.09 -1.86
CA LEU A 20 -20.88 18.22 -1.45
C LEU A 20 -21.71 19.39 -0.88
N GLU A 21 -22.81 19.77 -1.55
CA GLU A 21 -23.73 20.80 -1.07
C GLU A 21 -24.38 20.40 0.26
N SER A 22 -24.73 19.13 0.46
CA SER A 22 -25.35 18.64 1.69
C SER A 22 -24.35 18.44 2.85
N ALA A 23 -23.08 18.24 2.56
CA ALA A 23 -22.02 18.08 3.54
C ALA A 23 -21.55 19.44 4.10
N SER A 24 -21.59 20.50 3.28
CA SER A 24 -21.25 21.86 3.73
C SER A 24 -22.20 22.44 4.78
N ASP A 25 -23.42 21.89 4.90
CA ASP A 25 -24.41 22.28 5.92
C ASP A 25 -24.24 21.54 7.27
N LYS A 26 -23.37 20.52 7.33
CA LYS A 26 -23.01 19.83 8.57
C LYS A 26 -21.67 20.36 9.06
N MET A 27 -21.56 20.69 10.35
CA MET A 27 -20.29 21.03 11.02
C MET A 27 -19.38 19.81 11.11
N ILE A 28 -18.90 19.29 9.96
CA ILE A 28 -17.86 18.28 9.88
C ILE A 28 -16.53 19.05 9.79
N PRO A 29 -15.49 18.69 10.53
CA PRO A 29 -14.16 19.27 10.38
C PRO A 29 -13.72 19.19 8.90
N GLU A 30 -13.17 20.26 8.36
CA GLU A 30 -12.83 20.40 6.94
C GLU A 30 -11.91 19.26 6.47
N GLN A 31 -10.99 18.80 7.32
CA GLN A 31 -10.07 17.68 7.08
C GLN A 31 -10.78 16.31 6.97
N GLU A 32 -11.78 16.04 7.81
CA GLU A 32 -12.56 14.79 7.70
C GLU A 32 -13.36 14.74 6.40
N LEU A 33 -13.91 15.89 5.97
CA LEU A 33 -14.65 15.99 4.73
C LEU A 33 -13.75 15.78 3.50
N GLU A 34 -12.53 16.33 3.50
CA GLU A 34 -11.56 16.15 2.43
C GLU A 34 -11.17 14.67 2.25
N HIS A 35 -10.90 13.96 3.35
CA HIS A 35 -10.56 12.55 3.32
C HIS A 35 -11.73 11.68 2.80
N GLU A 36 -12.97 11.90 3.28
CA GLU A 36 -14.14 11.19 2.77
C GLU A 36 -14.36 11.40 1.27
N LEU A 37 -14.11 12.61 0.78
CA LEU A 37 -14.20 12.96 -0.64
C LEU A 37 -13.13 12.29 -1.47
N GLU A 38 -11.92 12.16 -0.94
CA GLU A 38 -10.82 11.45 -1.60
C GLU A 38 -11.13 9.96 -1.76
N ILE A 39 -11.60 9.30 -0.71
CA ILE A 39 -12.04 7.90 -0.76
C ILE A 39 -13.14 7.73 -1.82
N LEU A 40 -14.12 8.63 -1.86
CA LEU A 40 -15.20 8.55 -2.85
C LEU A 40 -14.67 8.72 -4.27
N LYS A 41 -13.75 9.66 -4.49
CA LYS A 41 -13.09 9.89 -5.78
C LYS A 41 -12.27 8.66 -6.22
N ASN A 42 -11.51 8.07 -5.30
CA ASN A 42 -10.72 6.86 -5.55
C ASN A 42 -11.62 5.65 -5.85
N ALA A 43 -12.76 5.51 -5.15
CA ALA A 43 -13.75 4.47 -5.43
C ALA A 43 -14.33 4.56 -6.85
N LEU A 44 -14.58 5.78 -7.34
CA LEU A 44 -15.03 6.02 -8.72
C LEU A 44 -13.92 5.71 -9.74
N ARG A 45 -12.65 5.97 -9.40
CA ARG A 45 -11.49 5.68 -10.24
C ARG A 45 -11.08 4.20 -10.26
N LEU A 46 -11.41 3.43 -9.22
CA LEU A 46 -10.98 2.03 -9.08
C LEU A 46 -11.36 1.15 -10.29
N SER A 47 -12.45 1.48 -10.98
CA SER A 47 -12.85 0.78 -12.21
C SER A 47 -11.92 1.05 -13.41
N SER A 48 -11.13 2.12 -13.38
CA SER A 48 -10.14 2.46 -14.41
C SER A 48 -8.73 1.97 -14.07
N VAL A 49 -8.43 1.67 -12.80
CA VAL A 49 -7.19 1.04 -12.36
C VAL A 49 -7.18 -0.42 -12.79
N GLN A 50 -6.05 -0.91 -13.25
CA GLN A 50 -5.89 -2.30 -13.69
C GLN A 50 -4.91 -3.05 -12.79
N ALA A 51 -5.00 -4.39 -12.76
CA ALA A 51 -4.09 -5.23 -11.95
C ALA A 51 -2.60 -4.95 -12.21
N ARG A 52 -2.24 -4.62 -13.48
CA ARG A 52 -0.88 -4.26 -13.86
C ARG A 52 -0.38 -2.94 -13.26
N ASP A 53 -1.28 -2.06 -12.83
CA ASP A 53 -0.92 -0.76 -12.27
C ASP A 53 -0.54 -0.85 -10.79
N CYS A 54 -0.98 -1.94 -10.10
CA CYS A 54 -0.82 -2.15 -8.66
C CYS A 54 0.02 -3.39 -8.30
N LEU A 55 0.45 -4.21 -9.28
CA LEU A 55 1.15 -5.46 -9.00
C LEU A 55 2.57 -5.23 -8.49
N VAL A 56 3.05 -6.12 -7.62
CA VAL A 56 4.47 -6.31 -7.36
C VAL A 56 5.07 -7.08 -8.54
N PRO A 57 6.02 -6.49 -9.30
CA PRO A 57 6.58 -7.12 -10.48
C PRO A 57 7.31 -8.43 -10.18
N ARG A 58 7.33 -9.37 -11.13
CA ARG A 58 7.94 -10.70 -11.00
C ARG A 58 9.36 -10.68 -10.43
N ASN A 59 10.18 -9.73 -10.84
CA ASN A 59 11.58 -9.59 -10.40
C ASN A 59 11.73 -9.13 -8.94
N GLU A 60 10.66 -8.62 -8.34
CA GLU A 60 10.62 -8.16 -6.95
C GLU A 60 9.90 -9.16 -6.02
N VAL A 61 9.22 -10.16 -6.61
CA VAL A 61 8.51 -11.18 -5.84
C VAL A 61 9.48 -12.05 -5.05
N VAL A 62 9.33 -12.05 -3.73
CA VAL A 62 10.05 -12.99 -2.86
C VAL A 62 9.29 -14.31 -2.84
N ALA A 63 9.92 -15.35 -3.40
CA ALA A 63 9.31 -16.67 -3.55
C ALA A 63 10.28 -17.79 -3.19
N VAL A 64 9.73 -18.91 -2.70
CA VAL A 64 10.49 -20.12 -2.37
C VAL A 64 9.86 -21.36 -2.99
N SER A 65 10.68 -22.40 -3.20
CA SER A 65 10.19 -23.71 -3.60
C SER A 65 9.34 -24.34 -2.50
N LYS A 66 8.36 -25.15 -2.89
CA LYS A 66 7.55 -25.97 -1.96
C LYS A 66 8.39 -26.91 -1.07
N ASP A 67 9.61 -27.22 -1.49
CA ASP A 67 10.53 -28.12 -0.80
C ASP A 67 11.50 -27.39 0.16
N THR A 68 11.40 -26.06 0.24
CA THR A 68 12.20 -25.22 1.17
C THR A 68 11.89 -25.57 2.62
N SER A 69 12.90 -25.59 3.47
CA SER A 69 12.73 -25.89 4.89
C SER A 69 12.02 -24.76 5.66
N ILE A 70 11.38 -25.09 6.77
CA ILE A 70 10.71 -24.09 7.62
C ILE A 70 11.71 -23.09 8.22
N ASP A 71 12.92 -23.53 8.51
CA ASP A 71 13.95 -22.66 9.09
C ASP A 71 14.44 -21.63 8.06
N GLU A 72 14.67 -22.03 6.82
CA GLU A 72 14.99 -21.10 5.72
C GLU A 72 13.88 -20.07 5.48
N ILE A 73 12.61 -20.46 5.54
CA ILE A 73 11.48 -19.54 5.41
C ILE A 73 11.45 -18.56 6.56
N ARG A 74 11.71 -19.00 7.79
CA ARG A 74 11.78 -18.13 8.96
C ARG A 74 12.88 -17.06 8.81
N ASP A 75 14.06 -17.49 8.34
CA ASP A 75 15.18 -16.60 8.09
C ASP A 75 14.83 -15.58 7.00
N LEU A 76 14.12 -16.02 5.95
CA LEU A 76 13.67 -15.16 4.86
C LEU A 76 12.64 -14.12 5.35
N PHE A 77 11.66 -14.49 6.16
CA PHE A 77 10.73 -13.54 6.78
C PHE A 77 11.46 -12.52 7.66
N THR A 78 12.46 -12.98 8.42
CA THR A 78 13.23 -12.11 9.32
C THR A 78 14.10 -11.11 8.54
N SER A 79 14.72 -11.57 7.45
CA SER A 79 15.61 -10.73 6.64
C SER A 79 14.87 -9.76 5.72
N THR A 80 13.68 -10.13 5.22
CA THR A 80 12.90 -9.30 4.29
C THR A 80 11.90 -8.39 4.98
N GLY A 81 11.45 -8.71 6.20
CA GLY A 81 10.38 -8.01 6.90
C GLY A 81 8.98 -8.20 6.29
N LEU A 82 8.84 -9.03 5.27
CA LEU A 82 7.57 -9.27 4.60
C LEU A 82 6.59 -10.03 5.49
N SER A 83 5.30 -9.86 5.28
CA SER A 83 4.25 -10.63 5.95
C SER A 83 3.84 -11.88 5.19
N LYS A 84 4.13 -11.95 3.89
CA LYS A 84 3.74 -13.03 2.98
C LYS A 84 4.92 -13.40 2.07
N ILE A 85 5.15 -14.70 1.85
CA ILE A 85 6.14 -15.25 0.91
C ILE A 85 5.43 -16.20 -0.02
N VAL A 86 5.69 -16.04 -1.32
CA VAL A 86 5.10 -16.88 -2.38
C VAL A 86 5.75 -18.26 -2.39
N ILE A 87 4.97 -19.29 -2.70
CA ILE A 87 5.43 -20.67 -2.79
C ILE A 87 5.14 -21.18 -4.20
N TYR A 88 6.18 -21.69 -4.86
CA TYR A 88 6.08 -22.22 -6.21
C TYR A 88 6.51 -23.70 -6.28
N GLU A 89 6.07 -24.39 -7.32
CA GLU A 89 6.50 -25.72 -7.70
C GLU A 89 7.24 -25.63 -9.04
N GLU A 90 8.43 -26.19 -9.13
CA GLU A 90 9.35 -26.15 -10.27
C GLU A 90 9.92 -24.74 -10.54
N ASP A 91 9.09 -23.77 -10.91
CA ASP A 91 9.51 -22.38 -11.18
C ASP A 91 8.44 -21.35 -10.77
N ILE A 92 8.77 -20.06 -10.89
CA ILE A 92 7.90 -18.93 -10.50
C ILE A 92 6.64 -18.79 -11.39
N ASP A 93 6.57 -19.49 -12.53
CA ASP A 93 5.36 -19.51 -13.36
C ASP A 93 4.32 -20.52 -12.84
N ASN A 94 4.73 -21.39 -11.92
CA ASN A 94 3.86 -22.34 -11.26
C ASN A 94 3.72 -22.07 -9.76
N ILE A 95 3.09 -20.95 -9.41
CA ILE A 95 2.83 -20.54 -8.02
C ILE A 95 1.67 -21.38 -7.46
N ILE A 96 1.93 -22.16 -6.42
CA ILE A 96 0.91 -23.00 -5.76
C ILE A 96 0.19 -22.30 -4.63
N GLY A 97 0.75 -21.20 -4.11
CA GLY A 97 0.16 -20.42 -3.02
C GLY A 97 1.17 -19.49 -2.36
N TYR A 98 0.91 -19.15 -1.13
CA TYR A 98 1.78 -18.33 -0.29
C TYR A 98 1.69 -18.80 1.17
N CYS A 99 2.66 -18.44 1.99
CA CYS A 99 2.59 -18.58 3.44
C CYS A 99 2.59 -17.20 4.11
N HIS A 100 1.96 -17.11 5.27
CA HIS A 100 1.95 -15.91 6.08
C HIS A 100 2.87 -16.11 7.29
N VAL A 101 3.61 -15.06 7.71
CA VAL A 101 4.52 -15.13 8.86
C VAL A 101 3.83 -15.65 10.13
N LYS A 102 2.54 -15.32 10.33
CA LYS A 102 1.74 -15.81 11.46
C LYS A 102 1.62 -17.34 11.52
N ASP A 103 1.67 -18.02 10.37
CA ASP A 103 1.51 -19.47 10.33
C ASP A 103 2.71 -20.20 10.93
N LEU A 104 3.89 -19.54 10.99
CA LEU A 104 5.09 -20.08 11.63
C LEU A 104 4.95 -20.22 13.15
N PHE A 105 4.10 -19.42 13.79
CA PHE A 105 3.84 -19.55 15.24
C PHE A 105 3.18 -20.88 15.62
N SER A 106 2.54 -21.56 14.66
CA SER A 106 1.99 -22.90 14.88
C SER A 106 3.04 -24.01 14.89
N LEU A 107 4.34 -23.68 14.72
CA LEU A 107 5.46 -24.61 14.63
C LEU A 107 5.22 -25.73 13.60
N PRO A 108 4.95 -25.37 12.34
CA PRO A 108 4.65 -26.35 11.30
C PRO A 108 5.88 -27.23 11.02
N LYS A 109 5.64 -28.52 10.70
CA LYS A 109 6.71 -29.47 10.34
C LYS A 109 7.09 -29.43 8.86
N SER A 110 6.28 -28.81 8.02
CA SER A 110 6.53 -28.65 6.60
C SER A 110 5.70 -27.51 6.03
N ILE A 111 6.17 -26.93 4.94
CA ILE A 111 5.54 -25.81 4.21
C ILE A 111 4.13 -26.16 3.75
N ASN A 112 3.90 -27.41 3.32
CA ASN A 112 2.60 -27.87 2.81
C ASN A 112 1.44 -27.75 3.82
N LYS A 113 1.76 -27.57 5.11
CA LYS A 113 0.74 -27.36 6.15
C LYS A 113 0.29 -25.94 6.32
N ILE A 114 1.07 -25.00 5.78
CA ILE A 114 0.87 -23.56 5.92
C ILE A 114 0.66 -22.85 4.59
N VAL A 115 0.65 -23.58 3.47
CA VAL A 115 0.35 -23.01 2.15
C VAL A 115 -1.09 -22.56 2.12
N LEU A 116 -1.28 -21.27 1.92
CA LEU A 116 -2.57 -20.65 1.67
C LEU A 116 -2.75 -20.53 0.15
N PRO A 117 -3.92 -20.96 -0.37
CA PRO A 117 -4.13 -20.95 -1.80
C PRO A 117 -4.33 -19.54 -2.35
N THR A 118 -3.84 -19.30 -3.56
CA THR A 118 -4.01 -18.09 -4.36
C THR A 118 -5.00 -18.31 -5.51
N PHE A 119 -5.14 -17.34 -6.41
CA PHE A 119 -5.88 -17.44 -7.66
C PHE A 119 -5.19 -16.59 -8.73
N TYR A 120 -5.46 -16.93 -10.00
CA TYR A 120 -4.83 -16.28 -11.15
C TYR A 120 -5.77 -15.27 -11.79
N ILE A 121 -5.21 -14.14 -12.23
CA ILE A 121 -5.91 -13.06 -12.91
C ILE A 121 -5.06 -12.53 -14.07
N PRO A 122 -5.66 -12.00 -15.14
CA PRO A 122 -4.92 -11.32 -16.20
C PRO A 122 -4.60 -9.88 -15.82
N GLU A 123 -3.50 -9.33 -16.35
CA GLU A 123 -3.04 -7.96 -16.14
C GLU A 123 -4.10 -6.86 -16.36
N PRO A 124 -4.96 -6.91 -17.42
CA PRO A 124 -5.93 -5.85 -17.67
C PRO A 124 -7.21 -5.93 -16.82
N MET A 125 -7.23 -6.76 -15.76
CA MET A 125 -8.40 -6.86 -14.88
C MET A 125 -8.58 -5.56 -14.10
N ALA A 126 -9.80 -4.99 -14.15
CA ALA A 126 -10.13 -3.76 -13.44
C ALA A 126 -10.14 -3.96 -11.90
N GLY A 127 -9.71 -2.94 -11.15
CA GLY A 127 -9.55 -2.98 -9.70
C GLY A 127 -10.86 -3.26 -8.94
N ASP A 128 -11.99 -2.70 -9.39
CA ASP A 128 -13.30 -2.96 -8.79
C ASP A 128 -13.75 -4.42 -8.98
N VAL A 129 -13.43 -5.03 -10.12
CA VAL A 129 -13.69 -6.46 -10.39
C VAL A 129 -12.77 -7.32 -9.55
N LEU A 130 -11.50 -6.91 -9.42
CA LEU A 130 -10.49 -7.60 -8.64
C LEU A 130 -10.84 -7.60 -7.15
N LEU A 131 -11.23 -6.46 -6.58
CA LEU A 131 -11.69 -6.37 -5.19
C LEU A 131 -12.86 -7.33 -4.92
N LYS A 132 -13.85 -7.37 -5.83
CA LYS A 132 -14.95 -8.33 -5.75
C LYS A 132 -14.50 -9.79 -5.81
N GLN A 133 -13.45 -10.10 -6.60
CA GLN A 133 -12.87 -11.44 -6.66
C GLN A 133 -12.19 -11.83 -5.35
N PHE A 134 -11.40 -10.96 -4.73
CA PHE A 134 -10.78 -11.18 -3.42
C PHE A 134 -11.84 -11.49 -2.36
N MET A 135 -12.86 -10.63 -2.24
CA MET A 135 -13.96 -10.80 -1.28
C MET A 135 -14.74 -12.10 -1.51
N ARG A 136 -15.12 -12.39 -2.76
CA ARG A 136 -15.90 -13.59 -3.11
C ARG A 136 -15.15 -14.88 -2.85
N ARG A 137 -13.85 -14.90 -3.18
CA ARG A 137 -12.99 -16.09 -3.03
C ARG A 137 -12.45 -16.23 -1.62
N ARG A 138 -12.52 -15.18 -0.80
CA ARG A 138 -11.88 -15.09 0.52
C ARG A 138 -10.40 -15.42 0.43
N ARG A 139 -9.70 -14.80 -0.53
CA ARG A 139 -8.28 -14.90 -0.76
C ARG A 139 -7.66 -13.52 -0.62
N TYR A 140 -6.39 -13.45 -0.25
CA TYR A 140 -5.68 -12.20 0.02
C TYR A 140 -4.51 -11.96 -0.92
N LEU A 141 -4.18 -12.94 -1.79
CA LEU A 141 -3.14 -12.82 -2.78
C LEU A 141 -3.61 -13.42 -4.11
N ALA A 142 -3.36 -12.70 -5.19
CA ALA A 142 -3.59 -13.12 -6.58
C ALA A 142 -2.25 -13.16 -7.34
N VAL A 143 -2.13 -14.07 -8.28
CA VAL A 143 -1.04 -14.12 -9.26
C VAL A 143 -1.52 -13.46 -10.53
N VAL A 144 -0.76 -12.48 -11.01
CA VAL A 144 -1.07 -11.76 -12.25
C VAL A 144 -0.34 -12.44 -13.41
N LEU A 145 -1.10 -12.79 -14.44
CA LEU A 145 -0.57 -13.44 -15.65
C LEU A 145 -0.45 -12.45 -16.79
N ASP A 146 0.68 -12.54 -17.51
CA ASP A 146 0.91 -11.85 -18.77
C ASP A 146 0.12 -12.48 -19.94
N GLU A 147 0.23 -11.89 -21.14
CA GLU A 147 -0.43 -12.37 -22.36
C GLU A 147 0.09 -13.74 -22.86
N PHE A 148 1.22 -14.21 -22.37
CA PHE A 148 1.81 -15.51 -22.72
C PHE A 148 1.48 -16.60 -21.69
N GLY A 149 0.82 -16.22 -20.59
CA GLY A 149 0.47 -17.12 -19.49
C GLY A 149 1.58 -17.31 -18.45
N GLY A 150 2.65 -16.51 -18.54
CA GLY A 150 3.69 -16.43 -17.51
C GLY A 150 3.26 -15.55 -16.33
N THR A 151 3.97 -15.64 -15.23
CA THR A 151 3.74 -14.78 -14.07
C THR A 151 4.33 -13.38 -14.32
N ALA A 152 3.48 -12.38 -14.47
CA ALA A 152 3.86 -10.97 -14.52
C ALA A 152 4.24 -10.43 -13.13
N GLY A 153 3.53 -10.90 -12.10
CA GLY A 153 3.75 -10.51 -10.72
C GLY A 153 2.68 -11.06 -9.78
N ILE A 154 2.63 -10.51 -8.60
CA ILE A 154 1.60 -10.79 -7.59
C ILE A 154 0.89 -9.51 -7.19
N LEU A 155 -0.30 -9.66 -6.64
CA LEU A 155 -1.09 -8.56 -6.13
C LEU A 155 -1.86 -9.02 -4.89
N THR A 156 -1.86 -8.21 -3.85
CA THR A 156 -2.59 -8.51 -2.62
C THR A 156 -3.90 -7.73 -2.53
N MET A 157 -4.76 -8.13 -1.60
CA MET A 157 -5.98 -7.37 -1.33
C MET A 157 -5.66 -6.00 -0.74
N GLU A 158 -4.56 -5.92 0.03
CA GLU A 158 -4.07 -4.70 0.64
C GLU A 158 -3.72 -3.65 -0.42
N ASP A 159 -3.04 -4.03 -1.52
CA ASP A 159 -2.67 -3.12 -2.62
C ASP A 159 -3.90 -2.49 -3.28
N ILE A 160 -4.99 -3.25 -3.47
CA ILE A 160 -6.25 -2.73 -4.02
C ILE A 160 -7.00 -1.84 -3.02
N VAL A 161 -6.91 -2.14 -1.73
CA VAL A 161 -7.51 -1.31 -0.68
C VAL A 161 -6.75 0.01 -0.54
N GLU A 162 -5.43 0.02 -0.72
CA GLU A 162 -4.60 1.21 -0.76
C GLU A 162 -4.99 2.14 -1.93
N GLU A 163 -5.24 1.60 -3.13
CA GLU A 163 -5.79 2.38 -4.25
C GLU A 163 -7.15 3.02 -3.95
N LEU A 164 -7.93 2.42 -3.05
CA LEU A 164 -9.22 2.94 -2.64
C LEU A 164 -9.09 4.02 -1.56
N LEU A 165 -8.28 3.77 -0.54
CA LEU A 165 -8.15 4.63 0.64
C LEU A 165 -7.15 5.77 0.43
N GLY A 166 -6.26 5.64 -0.57
CA GLY A 166 -5.05 6.47 -0.70
C GLY A 166 -3.97 6.01 0.30
N GLU A 167 -2.86 6.71 0.35
CA GLU A 167 -1.92 6.55 1.45
C GLU A 167 -2.68 6.87 2.74
N ILE A 168 -2.85 5.85 3.59
CA ILE A 168 -3.43 6.06 4.92
C ILE A 168 -2.34 6.80 5.71
N GLU A 169 -2.37 8.12 5.64
CA GLU A 169 -1.69 8.91 6.66
C GLU A 169 -2.36 8.52 7.99
N ASP A 170 -1.66 7.74 8.82
CA ASP A 170 -2.09 7.48 10.19
C ASP A 170 -2.24 8.87 10.85
N GLU A 171 -3.40 9.17 11.46
CA GLU A 171 -3.62 10.40 12.23
C GLU A 171 -2.56 10.56 13.35
N HIS A 172 -1.76 9.52 13.57
CA HIS A 172 -0.59 9.48 14.43
C HIS A 172 0.74 9.56 13.67
N ASP A 173 0.75 9.53 12.32
CA ASP A 173 1.86 9.95 11.47
C ASP A 173 1.93 11.49 11.40
N VAL A 174 1.73 12.15 12.51
CA VAL A 174 2.44 13.39 12.76
C VAL A 174 3.89 12.96 12.62
N ASP A 175 4.53 13.30 11.50
CA ASP A 175 5.99 13.27 11.37
C ASP A 175 6.54 13.90 12.65
N ILE A 176 6.75 13.11 13.68
CA ILE A 176 7.50 13.54 14.86
C ILE A 176 8.92 13.64 14.33
N LEU A 177 9.14 14.77 13.64
CA LEU A 177 10.45 15.12 13.20
C LEU A 177 11.30 15.15 14.48
N THR A 178 12.21 14.19 14.61
CA THR A 178 13.04 14.05 15.81
C THR A 178 13.78 15.35 16.03
N GLU A 179 13.55 15.99 17.17
CA GLU A 179 14.22 17.19 17.66
C GLU A 179 14.61 16.96 19.12
N GLU A 180 15.73 16.33 19.34
CA GLU A 180 16.20 15.98 20.69
C GLU A 180 17.59 16.58 20.97
N GLU A 181 17.75 17.29 22.09
CA GLU A 181 19.04 17.71 22.57
C GLU A 181 19.70 16.55 23.34
N ILE A 182 20.74 15.94 22.75
CA ILE A 182 21.45 14.79 23.31
C ILE A 182 22.72 15.15 24.09
N GLY A 183 23.07 16.44 24.13
CA GLY A 183 24.21 16.93 24.90
C GLY A 183 24.47 18.41 24.68
N ASN A 184 25.50 18.95 25.36
CA ASN A 184 25.89 20.35 25.21
C ASN A 184 26.20 20.67 23.73
N ASN A 185 25.37 21.51 23.08
CA ASN A 185 25.49 21.89 21.69
C ASN A 185 25.39 20.70 20.68
N THR A 186 24.66 19.65 21.03
CA THR A 186 24.50 18.46 20.18
C THR A 186 23.03 18.06 20.12
N TRP A 187 22.49 18.00 18.94
CA TRP A 187 21.07 17.65 18.67
C TRP A 187 20.96 16.44 17.77
N LEU A 188 19.95 15.62 18.01
CA LEU A 188 19.47 14.62 17.08
C LEU A 188 18.29 15.21 16.34
N LEU A 189 18.48 15.46 15.06
CA LEU A 189 17.48 16.14 14.22
C LEU A 189 17.13 15.27 13.02
N SER A 190 15.84 15.24 12.67
CA SER A 190 15.42 14.64 11.40
C SER A 190 15.97 15.46 10.22
N ALA A 191 16.52 14.78 9.21
CA ALA A 191 16.99 15.41 7.98
C ALA A 191 15.86 16.09 7.16
N ARG A 192 14.60 15.84 7.49
CA ARG A 192 13.41 16.44 6.85
C ARG A 192 13.03 17.79 7.45
N HIS A 193 13.68 18.24 8.53
CA HIS A 193 13.44 19.57 9.09
C HIS A 193 13.83 20.66 8.10
N ASP A 194 13.03 21.68 8.07
CA ASP A 194 13.31 22.94 7.40
C ASP A 194 14.50 23.65 8.06
N VAL A 195 15.44 24.14 7.26
CA VAL A 195 16.67 24.78 7.76
C VAL A 195 16.36 26.11 8.45
N GLU A 196 15.36 26.86 7.97
CA GLU A 196 14.93 28.12 8.58
C GLU A 196 14.31 27.88 9.97
N HIS A 197 13.46 26.85 10.09
CA HIS A 197 12.90 26.43 11.39
C HIS A 197 14.00 26.06 12.40
N LEU A 198 15.02 25.31 11.98
CA LEU A 198 16.13 24.92 12.85
C LEU A 198 16.97 26.11 13.30
N ASN A 199 17.20 27.08 12.41
CA ASN A 199 17.89 28.31 12.74
C ASN A 199 17.12 29.12 13.78
N ASP A 200 15.81 29.29 13.61
CA ASP A 200 14.98 30.05 14.53
C ASP A 200 14.88 29.40 15.90
N LYS A 201 14.73 28.08 15.95
CA LYS A 201 14.52 27.34 17.19
C LYS A 201 15.77 27.12 18.00
N PHE A 202 16.87 26.75 17.33
CA PHE A 202 18.12 26.35 17.99
C PHE A 202 19.26 27.36 17.82
N ASN A 203 19.03 28.45 17.07
CA ASN A 203 19.99 29.52 16.80
C ASN A 203 21.32 28.98 16.19
N LEU A 204 21.18 28.06 15.19
CA LEU A 204 22.31 27.31 14.63
C LEU A 204 23.07 28.10 13.55
N ASN A 205 22.50 29.14 12.96
CA ASN A 205 23.08 29.92 11.83
C ASN A 205 23.49 29.04 10.63
N LEU A 206 22.67 28.03 10.28
CA LEU A 206 22.86 27.23 9.07
C LEU A 206 22.65 28.10 7.84
N PRO A 207 23.44 27.92 6.76
CA PRO A 207 23.27 28.70 5.55
C PRO A 207 21.91 28.39 4.90
N LEU A 208 21.28 29.43 4.35
CA LEU A 208 20.04 29.34 3.57
C LEU A 208 20.39 29.57 2.09
N ASP A 209 19.80 28.75 1.20
CA ASP A 209 20.00 28.84 -0.25
C ASP A 209 18.73 28.37 -0.95
N ASP A 210 18.42 28.95 -2.12
CA ASP A 210 17.26 28.55 -2.94
C ASP A 210 17.38 27.11 -3.52
N ALA A 211 18.56 26.49 -3.41
CA ALA A 211 18.81 25.13 -3.87
C ALA A 211 18.31 24.03 -2.91
N TYR A 212 17.97 24.36 -1.66
CA TYR A 212 17.47 23.41 -0.67
C TYR A 212 16.64 24.11 0.42
N GLU A 213 15.64 23.40 0.91
CA GLU A 213 14.80 23.86 2.03
C GLU A 213 15.07 23.03 3.31
N THR A 214 15.47 21.75 3.17
CA THR A 214 15.60 20.84 4.29
C THR A 214 17.05 20.63 4.75
N LEU A 215 17.23 20.21 6.01
CA LEU A 215 18.53 19.82 6.57
C LEU A 215 19.23 18.73 5.72
N GLY A 216 18.48 17.76 5.20
CA GLY A 216 19.00 16.74 4.29
C GLY A 216 19.50 17.34 2.98
N GLY A 217 18.75 18.28 2.40
CA GLY A 217 19.14 19.02 1.21
C GLY A 217 20.43 19.83 1.42
N LEU A 218 20.53 20.55 2.53
CA LEU A 218 21.75 21.26 2.93
C LEU A 218 22.95 20.32 3.00
N ILE A 219 22.83 19.16 3.67
CA ILE A 219 23.94 18.20 3.83
C ILE A 219 24.40 17.70 2.44
N ILE A 220 23.47 17.35 1.58
CA ILE A 220 23.80 16.89 0.20
C ILE A 220 24.46 17.99 -0.61
N HIS A 221 24.04 19.25 -0.43
CA HIS A 221 24.62 20.39 -1.13
C HIS A 221 26.07 20.72 -0.69
N MET A 222 26.43 20.35 0.55
CA MET A 222 27.77 20.60 1.12
C MET A 222 28.79 19.49 0.81
N ILE A 223 28.37 18.33 0.30
CA ILE A 223 29.24 17.17 -0.05
C ILE A 223 29.62 17.22 -1.52
#